data_7f175451f01f33903422b75693729706
#
_entry.id   7f175451f01f33903422b75693729706
#
_cell.length_a   1.000
_cell.length_b   1.000
_cell.length_c   1.000
_cell.angle_alpha   90.00
_cell.angle_beta   90.00
_cell.angle_gamma   90.00
#
_symmetry.space_group_name_H-M   'P 1'
#
loop_
_entity.id
_entity.type
_entity.pdbx_description
1 polymer ?
#
loop_
_entity_poly.entity_id
_entity_poly.type
_entity_poly.pdbx_seq_one_letter_code
_entity_poly.pdbx_strand_id
1 'polypeptide(L)'
;VHDGVGSCLHYHVRNGRVMRAVPRENEATNETWIADRDRYSHFGLYAEDRALHPQVKESGVWKTVSWDEAMAVVAGALRGAVDRHGAEQLAFLMSPSAATEEYFLAQLLARGLGCGNIDHRLREVDFADDAARPRSPAFAMPLADIGRSDAILLLGCNPRQEAPIVGHRVRQAWLGGARVAVINPLDWPFTFETRLDAIVAPQHMPGELAALAAAVERATGTAAPDALRRTLDGAAVNERHEQLAARLKDAERSLLLLGQFAMAHPDAARLRALA
;
A
#
# COMPACT_ATOMS: atom_id res chain seq x y z
N VAL A 1 12.68 3.77 4.20
CA VAL A 1 11.68 4.83 4.22
C VAL A 1 10.31 4.20 4.44
N HIS A 2 9.61 4.61 5.50
CA HIS A 2 8.41 3.92 5.99
C HIS A 2 7.11 4.40 5.33
N ASP A 3 7.11 5.52 4.59
CA ASP A 3 5.90 5.97 3.90
C ASP A 3 5.70 5.33 2.50
N GLY A 4 6.67 4.54 2.03
CA GLY A 4 6.57 3.75 0.80
C GLY A 4 6.86 4.50 -0.50
N VAL A 5 7.02 5.82 -0.50
CA VAL A 5 7.28 6.62 -1.72
C VAL A 5 8.77 6.76 -2.07
N GLY A 6 9.67 6.29 -1.21
CA GLY A 6 11.11 6.42 -1.42
C GLY A 6 11.67 7.80 -1.09
N SER A 7 11.12 8.48 -0.07
CA SER A 7 11.58 9.80 0.37
C SER A 7 13.07 9.83 0.64
N CYS A 8 13.75 10.85 0.16
CA CYS A 8 15.17 11.08 0.43
C CYS A 8 15.36 11.76 1.78
N LEU A 9 16.31 11.29 2.57
CA LEU A 9 16.59 11.85 3.88
C LEU A 9 18.09 11.82 4.24
N HIS A 10 18.48 12.59 5.25
CA HIS A 10 19.76 12.52 5.92
C HIS A 10 19.57 12.17 7.39
N TYR A 11 20.46 11.34 7.93
CA TYR A 11 20.62 11.19 9.37
C TYR A 11 21.72 12.12 9.89
N HIS A 12 21.41 12.92 10.89
CA HIS A 12 22.41 13.64 11.64
C HIS A 12 22.92 12.76 12.77
N VAL A 13 24.21 12.44 12.72
CA VAL A 13 24.87 11.54 13.68
C VAL A 13 25.84 12.34 14.56
N ARG A 14 25.83 12.05 15.87
CA ARG A 14 26.79 12.58 16.83
C ARG A 14 27.25 11.46 17.75
N ASN A 15 28.55 11.30 17.91
CA ASN A 15 29.13 10.24 18.76
C ASN A 15 28.58 8.85 18.45
N GLY A 16 28.45 8.49 17.16
CA GLY A 16 27.92 7.21 16.73
C GLY A 16 26.41 7.02 16.91
N ARG A 17 25.68 8.04 17.38
CA ARG A 17 24.24 7.98 17.60
C ARG A 17 23.50 8.85 16.64
N VAL A 18 22.42 8.31 16.00
CA VAL A 18 21.48 9.09 15.18
C VAL A 18 20.69 10.00 16.10
N MET A 19 20.81 11.31 15.87
CA MET A 19 20.17 12.35 16.68
C MET A 19 18.83 12.79 16.06
N ARG A 20 18.74 12.80 14.73
CA ARG A 20 17.51 13.13 13.99
C ARG A 20 17.59 12.70 12.54
N ALA A 21 16.44 12.47 11.94
CA ALA A 21 16.25 12.37 10.50
C ALA A 21 15.70 13.69 9.96
N VAL A 22 16.25 14.16 8.85
CA VAL A 22 15.80 15.38 8.16
C VAL A 22 15.63 15.08 6.67
N PRO A 23 14.69 15.76 5.98
CA PRO A 23 14.54 15.55 4.54
C PRO A 23 15.80 15.96 3.80
N ARG A 24 16.12 15.21 2.76
CA ARG A 24 16.99 15.61 1.68
C ARG A 24 16.11 16.00 0.51
N GLU A 25 16.36 17.17 -0.06
CA GLU A 25 15.60 17.71 -1.17
C GLU A 25 15.58 16.75 -2.37
N ASN A 26 14.37 16.47 -2.87
CA ASN A 26 14.11 15.74 -4.09
C ASN A 26 12.72 16.11 -4.63
N GLU A 27 12.69 17.03 -5.61
CA GLU A 27 11.45 17.56 -6.18
C GLU A 27 10.57 16.49 -6.81
N ALA A 28 11.18 15.45 -7.40
CA ALA A 28 10.45 14.36 -8.03
C ALA A 28 9.71 13.46 -7.05
N THR A 29 10.17 13.37 -5.79
CA THR A 29 9.61 12.48 -4.77
C THR A 29 9.00 13.25 -3.61
N ASN A 30 9.85 13.75 -2.72
CA ASN A 30 9.42 14.27 -1.41
C ASN A 30 9.60 15.78 -1.24
N GLU A 31 10.05 16.50 -2.28
CA GLU A 31 10.44 17.91 -2.16
C GLU A 31 11.40 18.09 -0.97
N THR A 32 11.00 18.88 0.02
CA THR A 32 11.75 19.10 1.27
C THR A 32 11.02 18.51 2.49
N TRP A 33 10.14 17.50 2.27
CA TRP A 33 9.32 16.89 3.31
C TRP A 33 9.71 15.44 3.56
N ILE A 34 9.43 14.95 4.77
CA ILE A 34 9.41 13.51 5.11
C ILE A 34 8.25 13.24 6.06
N ALA A 35 7.71 12.03 6.00
CA ALA A 35 6.67 11.57 6.90
C ALA A 35 7.18 11.50 8.35
N ASP A 36 6.29 11.68 9.33
CA ASP A 36 6.66 11.57 10.75
C ASP A 36 7.21 10.19 11.09
N ARG A 37 6.69 9.11 10.47
CA ARG A 37 7.23 7.77 10.64
C ARG A 37 8.69 7.64 10.16
N ASP A 38 9.10 8.39 9.14
CA ASP A 38 10.50 8.45 8.70
C ASP A 38 11.34 9.33 9.61
N ARG A 39 10.75 10.39 10.15
CA ARG A 39 11.40 11.34 11.04
C ARG A 39 11.77 10.73 12.38
N TYR A 40 10.89 9.87 12.92
CA TYR A 40 11.00 9.36 14.29
C TYR A 40 11.35 7.87 14.37
N SER A 41 11.31 7.12 13.27
CA SER A 41 11.57 5.67 13.27
C SER A 41 12.94 5.29 13.84
N HIS A 42 13.93 6.18 13.75
CA HIS A 42 15.26 5.94 14.30
C HIS A 42 15.30 5.76 15.83
N PHE A 43 14.26 6.17 16.55
CA PHE A 43 14.16 5.90 17.99
C PHE A 43 14.13 4.41 18.31
N GLY A 44 13.54 3.60 17.43
CA GLY A 44 13.55 2.15 17.56
C GLY A 44 14.94 1.50 17.55
N LEU A 45 15.97 2.21 17.05
CA LEU A 45 17.36 1.72 17.11
C LEU A 45 17.88 1.65 18.56
N TYR A 46 17.31 2.44 19.46
CA TYR A 46 17.76 2.63 20.83
C TYR A 46 16.71 2.21 21.85
N ALA A 47 15.66 1.50 21.42
CA ALA A 47 14.65 0.97 22.31
C ALA A 47 15.23 -0.13 23.20
N GLU A 48 14.84 -0.13 24.48
CA GLU A 48 15.38 -1.07 25.48
C GLU A 48 15.00 -2.52 25.17
N ASP A 49 13.85 -2.74 24.54
CA ASP A 49 13.34 -4.06 24.14
C ASP A 49 13.87 -4.53 22.78
N ARG A 50 14.78 -3.78 22.16
CA ARG A 50 15.37 -4.17 20.87
C ARG A 50 16.27 -5.39 21.04
N ALA A 51 16.00 -6.44 20.27
CA ALA A 51 16.88 -7.61 20.19
C ALA A 51 18.22 -7.23 19.51
N LEU A 52 19.31 -7.26 20.27
CA LEU A 52 20.65 -6.90 19.80
C LEU A 52 21.48 -8.11 19.38
N HIS A 53 21.13 -9.29 19.87
CA HIS A 53 21.85 -10.54 19.65
C HIS A 53 20.88 -11.67 19.31
N PRO A 54 21.33 -12.71 18.58
CA PRO A 54 20.54 -13.90 18.37
C PRO A 54 20.21 -14.58 19.70
N GLN A 55 19.03 -15.16 19.77
CA GLN A 55 18.57 -15.88 20.95
C GLN A 55 17.94 -17.22 20.53
N VAL A 56 18.22 -18.25 21.32
CA VAL A 56 17.64 -19.58 21.17
C VAL A 56 16.89 -19.94 22.44
N LYS A 57 15.69 -20.49 22.30
CA LYS A 57 14.89 -20.94 23.43
C LYS A 57 15.17 -22.42 23.74
N GLU A 58 15.76 -22.68 24.89
CA GLU A 58 16.03 -24.03 25.41
C GLU A 58 15.25 -24.24 26.68
N SER A 59 14.47 -25.33 26.76
CA SER A 59 13.68 -25.68 27.96
C SER A 59 12.84 -24.52 28.50
N GLY A 60 12.31 -23.69 27.61
CA GLY A 60 11.48 -22.54 27.97
C GLY A 60 12.23 -21.24 28.27
N VAL A 61 13.57 -21.28 28.37
CA VAL A 61 14.42 -20.13 28.71
C VAL A 61 15.14 -19.61 27.44
N TRP A 62 15.09 -18.28 27.21
CA TRP A 62 15.85 -17.64 26.15
C TRP A 62 17.32 -17.46 26.54
N LYS A 63 18.21 -17.94 25.67
CA LYS A 63 19.66 -17.80 25.80
C LYS A 63 20.21 -17.00 24.63
N THR A 64 21.04 -16.01 24.93
CA THR A 64 21.83 -15.33 23.91
C THR A 64 22.92 -16.28 23.41
N VAL A 65 23.02 -16.38 22.06
CA VAL A 65 23.99 -17.27 21.40
C VAL A 65 24.77 -16.50 20.32
N SER A 66 25.81 -17.10 19.80
CA SER A 66 26.53 -16.56 18.64
C SER A 66 25.68 -16.69 17.35
N TRP A 67 26.04 -15.93 16.31
CA TRP A 67 25.38 -16.06 15.01
C TRP A 67 25.59 -17.46 14.41
N ASP A 68 26.76 -18.06 14.57
CA ASP A 68 27.06 -19.40 14.04
C ASP A 68 26.17 -20.46 14.70
N GLU A 69 26.01 -20.38 16.03
CA GLU A 69 25.08 -21.26 16.76
C GLU A 69 23.63 -21.06 16.33
N ALA A 70 23.18 -19.80 16.21
CA ALA A 70 21.83 -19.49 15.76
C ALA A 70 21.57 -20.04 14.36
N MET A 71 22.51 -19.85 13.43
CA MET A 71 22.40 -20.35 12.06
C MET A 71 22.39 -21.87 12.00
N ALA A 72 23.18 -22.54 12.82
CA ALA A 72 23.18 -24.01 12.92
C ALA A 72 21.81 -24.53 13.40
N VAL A 73 21.23 -23.88 14.42
CA VAL A 73 19.91 -24.23 14.95
C VAL A 73 18.82 -24.02 13.89
N VAL A 74 18.83 -22.87 13.18
CA VAL A 74 17.84 -22.57 12.14
C VAL A 74 17.97 -23.57 10.98
N ALA A 75 19.19 -23.83 10.48
CA ALA A 75 19.42 -24.78 9.41
C ALA A 75 18.96 -26.20 9.77
N GLY A 76 19.27 -26.62 10.99
CA GLY A 76 18.84 -27.92 11.53
C GLY A 76 17.30 -28.02 11.66
N ALA A 77 16.66 -26.96 12.15
CA ALA A 77 15.21 -26.90 12.30
C ALA A 77 14.49 -26.96 10.93
N LEU A 78 14.94 -26.18 9.94
CA LEU A 78 14.36 -26.16 8.60
C LEU A 78 14.52 -27.53 7.90
N ARG A 79 15.72 -28.12 7.90
CA ARG A 79 15.95 -29.46 7.35
C ARG A 79 15.09 -30.50 8.05
N GLY A 80 15.11 -30.50 9.37
CA GLY A 80 14.30 -31.45 10.14
C GLY A 80 12.79 -31.30 9.94
N ALA A 81 12.30 -30.10 9.65
CA ALA A 81 10.89 -29.90 9.27
C ALA A 81 10.60 -30.51 7.90
N VAL A 82 11.46 -30.26 6.90
CA VAL A 82 11.32 -30.83 5.56
C VAL A 82 11.39 -32.36 5.61
N ASP A 83 12.38 -32.93 6.31
CA ASP A 83 12.58 -34.37 6.39
C ASP A 83 11.41 -35.10 7.08
N ARG A 84 10.77 -34.48 8.07
CA ARG A 84 9.67 -35.10 8.82
C ARG A 84 8.30 -34.85 8.22
N HIS A 85 8.10 -33.70 7.59
CA HIS A 85 6.75 -33.22 7.24
C HIS A 85 6.58 -32.82 5.79
N GLY A 86 7.67 -32.73 5.01
CA GLY A 86 7.65 -32.23 3.64
C GLY A 86 7.86 -30.70 3.55
N ALA A 87 8.37 -30.26 2.40
CA ALA A 87 8.67 -28.85 2.16
C ALA A 87 7.40 -27.97 2.10
N GLU A 88 6.28 -28.54 1.76
CA GLU A 88 4.97 -27.87 1.72
C GLU A 88 4.45 -27.45 3.12
N GLN A 89 5.04 -27.99 4.19
CA GLN A 89 4.73 -27.57 5.56
C GLN A 89 5.57 -26.39 6.04
N LEU A 90 6.51 -25.92 5.21
CA LEU A 90 7.20 -24.65 5.45
C LEU A 90 6.47 -23.48 4.81
N ALA A 91 6.56 -22.32 5.43
CA ALA A 91 6.11 -21.05 4.85
C ALA A 91 7.10 -19.92 5.20
N PHE A 92 7.34 -19.05 4.22
CA PHE A 92 8.14 -17.85 4.38
C PHE A 92 7.21 -16.64 4.34
N LEU A 93 7.10 -15.95 5.48
CA LEU A 93 6.34 -14.73 5.58
C LEU A 93 7.29 -13.54 5.70
N MET A 94 7.32 -12.73 4.66
CA MET A 94 8.24 -11.59 4.56
C MET A 94 7.58 -10.29 5.01
N SER A 95 8.37 -9.43 5.62
CA SER A 95 7.93 -8.07 5.91
C SER A 95 7.75 -7.26 4.62
N PRO A 96 6.66 -6.50 4.41
CA PRO A 96 6.54 -5.60 3.26
C PRO A 96 7.60 -4.48 3.25
N SER A 97 8.31 -4.28 4.37
CA SER A 97 9.41 -3.30 4.49
C SER A 97 10.79 -3.92 4.27
N ALA A 98 10.87 -5.21 3.88
CA ALA A 98 12.14 -5.86 3.58
C ALA A 98 12.76 -5.30 2.29
N ALA A 99 14.09 -5.35 2.20
CA ALA A 99 14.81 -4.94 1.01
C ALA A 99 14.65 -5.97 -0.13
N THR A 100 14.86 -5.55 -1.38
CA THR A 100 14.77 -6.43 -2.55
C THR A 100 15.71 -7.62 -2.43
N GLU A 101 16.91 -7.40 -1.88
CA GLU A 101 17.91 -8.43 -1.63
C GLU A 101 17.44 -9.48 -0.62
N GLU A 102 16.72 -9.05 0.43
CA GLU A 102 16.13 -9.96 1.42
C GLU A 102 15.04 -10.83 0.79
N TYR A 103 14.18 -10.26 -0.05
CA TYR A 103 13.18 -11.02 -0.81
C TYR A 103 13.83 -12.03 -1.75
N PHE A 104 14.89 -11.62 -2.45
CA PHE A 104 15.62 -12.51 -3.36
C PHE A 104 16.25 -13.69 -2.61
N LEU A 105 16.93 -13.42 -1.49
CA LEU A 105 17.56 -14.47 -0.67
C LEU A 105 16.52 -15.41 -0.04
N ALA A 106 15.41 -14.86 0.46
CA ALA A 106 14.30 -15.67 0.99
C ALA A 106 13.70 -16.60 -0.07
N GLN A 107 13.52 -16.09 -1.30
CA GLN A 107 13.04 -16.89 -2.42
C GLN A 107 14.03 -18.01 -2.78
N LEU A 108 15.34 -17.71 -2.85
CA LEU A 108 16.37 -18.72 -3.13
C LEU A 108 16.36 -19.81 -2.05
N LEU A 109 16.31 -19.42 -0.78
CA LEU A 109 16.28 -20.37 0.34
C LEU A 109 15.02 -21.25 0.29
N ALA A 110 13.84 -20.64 0.15
CA ALA A 110 12.57 -21.37 0.08
C ALA A 110 12.57 -22.38 -1.07
N ARG A 111 12.96 -21.97 -2.28
CA ARG A 111 13.01 -22.85 -3.46
C ARG A 111 14.11 -23.92 -3.33
N GLY A 112 15.23 -23.59 -2.73
CA GLY A 112 16.30 -24.55 -2.41
C GLY A 112 15.86 -25.64 -1.43
N LEU A 113 14.89 -25.36 -0.56
CA LEU A 113 14.25 -26.31 0.33
C LEU A 113 13.03 -27.01 -0.29
N GLY A 114 12.67 -26.69 -1.54
CA GLY A 114 11.48 -27.21 -2.21
C GLY A 114 10.16 -26.57 -1.76
N CYS A 115 10.23 -25.45 -1.00
CA CYS A 115 9.06 -24.76 -0.51
C CYS A 115 8.53 -23.74 -1.52
N GLY A 116 7.22 -23.81 -1.83
CA GLY A 116 6.51 -22.86 -2.68
C GLY A 116 5.76 -21.76 -1.90
N ASN A 117 5.65 -21.88 -0.58
CA ASN A 117 4.83 -21.00 0.26
C ASN A 117 5.62 -19.75 0.67
N ILE A 118 5.55 -18.69 -0.12
CA ILE A 118 6.18 -17.41 0.19
C ILE A 118 5.11 -16.33 0.05
N ASP A 119 4.93 -15.52 1.08
CA ASP A 119 3.99 -14.41 1.07
C ASP A 119 4.53 -13.19 1.83
N HIS A 120 3.98 -12.01 1.49
CA HIS A 120 4.27 -10.73 2.13
C HIS A 120 3.01 -9.84 2.21
N ARG A 121 1.86 -10.35 1.75
CA ARG A 121 0.61 -9.61 1.57
C ARG A 121 -0.44 -9.97 2.61
N LEU A 122 -0.08 -9.96 3.88
CA LEU A 122 -0.96 -10.35 5.00
C LEU A 122 -2.32 -9.65 5.03
N ARG A 123 -2.44 -8.48 4.41
CA ARG A 123 -3.66 -7.67 4.41
C ARG A 123 -4.48 -7.82 3.15
N GLU A 124 -3.93 -8.41 2.10
CA GLU A 124 -4.70 -8.74 0.90
C GLU A 124 -5.42 -10.08 1.13
N VAL A 125 -6.69 -10.13 0.79
CA VAL A 125 -7.54 -11.33 0.96
C VAL A 125 -8.19 -11.76 -0.34
N ASP A 126 -8.15 -10.93 -1.39
CA ASP A 126 -8.72 -11.20 -2.71
C ASP A 126 -7.61 -11.23 -3.76
N PHE A 127 -7.39 -12.41 -4.31
CA PHE A 127 -6.38 -12.71 -5.32
C PHE A 127 -6.99 -13.13 -6.67
N ALA A 128 -8.29 -12.89 -6.89
CA ALA A 128 -9.00 -13.37 -8.07
C ALA A 128 -8.41 -12.83 -9.39
N ASP A 129 -7.78 -11.66 -9.36
CA ASP A 129 -7.15 -11.02 -10.52
C ASP A 129 -5.61 -11.17 -10.56
N ASP A 130 -4.99 -11.93 -9.66
CA ASP A 130 -3.52 -12.05 -9.55
C ASP A 130 -2.85 -12.46 -10.88
N ALA A 131 -3.49 -13.31 -11.66
CA ALA A 131 -2.97 -13.76 -12.96
C ALA A 131 -2.95 -12.62 -14.02
N ALA A 132 -3.82 -11.62 -13.87
CA ALA A 132 -3.95 -10.49 -14.76
C ALA A 132 -3.15 -9.27 -14.28
N ARG A 133 -2.72 -9.26 -13.02
CA ARG A 133 -1.95 -8.16 -12.43
C ARG A 133 -0.53 -8.10 -13.02
N PRO A 134 0.03 -6.89 -13.22
CA PRO A 134 1.41 -6.77 -13.63
C PRO A 134 2.33 -7.34 -12.54
N ARG A 135 3.34 -8.11 -12.95
CA ARG A 135 4.34 -8.69 -12.01
C ARG A 135 5.11 -7.64 -11.22
N SER A 136 5.28 -6.47 -11.77
CA SER A 136 5.90 -5.32 -11.12
C SER A 136 4.92 -4.14 -11.22
N PRO A 137 3.99 -4.00 -10.27
CA PRO A 137 3.06 -2.88 -10.29
C PRO A 137 3.83 -1.58 -10.07
N ALA A 138 3.58 -0.61 -10.95
CA ALA A 138 4.10 0.74 -10.83
C ALA A 138 2.97 1.72 -10.55
N PHE A 139 3.29 2.86 -9.94
CA PHE A 139 2.35 3.96 -9.85
C PHE A 139 2.04 4.49 -11.25
N ALA A 140 0.78 4.82 -11.53
CA ALA A 140 0.33 5.17 -12.88
C ALA A 140 0.96 6.47 -13.44
N MET A 141 1.50 7.31 -12.56
CA MET A 141 2.14 8.58 -12.91
C MET A 141 3.31 8.89 -11.97
N PRO A 142 4.24 9.79 -12.36
CA PRO A 142 5.22 10.34 -11.43
C PRO A 142 4.55 11.00 -10.23
N LEU A 143 5.13 10.84 -9.02
CA LEU A 143 4.57 11.41 -7.78
C LEU A 143 4.40 12.92 -7.86
N ALA A 144 5.32 13.63 -8.52
CA ALA A 144 5.25 15.07 -8.72
C ALA A 144 4.01 15.51 -9.52
N ASP A 145 3.49 14.64 -10.40
CA ASP A 145 2.35 14.96 -11.26
C ASP A 145 1.01 14.87 -10.52
N ILE A 146 0.95 14.20 -9.36
CA ILE A 146 -0.23 14.20 -8.50
C ILE A 146 -0.64 15.64 -8.15
N GLY A 147 0.34 16.51 -7.85
CA GLY A 147 0.10 17.91 -7.52
C GLY A 147 -0.48 18.75 -8.67
N ARG A 148 -0.50 18.19 -9.89
CA ARG A 148 -1.05 18.83 -11.10
C ARG A 148 -2.39 18.25 -11.53
N SER A 149 -2.92 17.27 -10.77
CA SER A 149 -4.27 16.72 -11.04
C SER A 149 -5.34 17.78 -10.78
N ASP A 150 -6.41 17.77 -11.53
CA ASP A 150 -7.55 18.69 -11.40
C ASP A 150 -8.82 18.01 -10.88
N ALA A 151 -8.89 16.68 -10.95
CA ALA A 151 -9.91 15.87 -10.31
C ALA A 151 -9.29 14.61 -9.67
N ILE A 152 -9.57 14.39 -8.37
CA ILE A 152 -9.00 13.27 -7.61
C ILE A 152 -10.13 12.51 -6.91
N LEU A 153 -10.16 11.19 -7.08
CA LEU A 153 -11.02 10.29 -6.32
C LEU A 153 -10.16 9.42 -5.39
N LEU A 154 -10.42 9.48 -4.10
CA LEU A 154 -9.81 8.61 -3.08
C LEU A 154 -10.77 7.46 -2.78
N LEU A 155 -10.37 6.23 -3.10
CA LEU A 155 -11.17 5.03 -2.90
C LEU A 155 -10.58 4.17 -1.78
N GLY A 156 -11.29 4.06 -0.65
CA GLY A 156 -10.81 3.31 0.52
C GLY A 156 -9.42 3.80 0.96
N CYS A 157 -9.20 5.11 0.90
CA CYS A 157 -7.89 5.74 1.00
C CYS A 157 -7.87 6.86 2.05
N ASN A 158 -6.92 6.76 2.98
CA ASN A 158 -6.51 7.89 3.83
C ASN A 158 -5.04 8.22 3.57
N PRO A 159 -4.73 9.04 2.55
CA PRO A 159 -3.35 9.28 2.14
C PRO A 159 -2.49 9.89 3.25
N ARG A 160 -3.09 10.64 4.19
CA ARG A 160 -2.37 11.18 5.35
C ARG A 160 -1.81 10.08 6.25
N GLN A 161 -2.52 8.97 6.40
CA GLN A 161 -2.11 7.85 7.25
C GLN A 161 -1.29 6.80 6.47
N GLU A 162 -1.64 6.56 5.22
CA GLU A 162 -1.06 5.51 4.40
C GLU A 162 0.26 5.92 3.76
N ALA A 163 0.26 7.08 3.10
CA ALA A 163 1.39 7.65 2.37
C ALA A 163 1.39 9.19 2.49
N PRO A 164 1.91 9.75 3.59
CA PRO A 164 1.82 11.18 3.89
C PRO A 164 2.35 12.09 2.79
N ILE A 165 3.38 11.68 2.05
CA ILE A 165 3.90 12.46 0.90
C ILE A 165 2.90 12.48 -0.26
N VAL A 166 2.20 11.37 -0.52
CA VAL A 166 1.08 11.36 -1.49
C VAL A 166 -0.03 12.30 -0.99
N GLY A 167 -0.38 12.24 0.30
CA GLY A 167 -1.34 13.16 0.92
C GLY A 167 -0.95 14.63 0.77
N HIS A 168 0.33 14.94 0.90
CA HIS A 168 0.88 16.28 0.65
C HIS A 168 0.67 16.71 -0.81
N ARG A 169 0.96 15.84 -1.79
CA ARG A 169 0.74 16.11 -3.21
C ARG A 169 -0.75 16.30 -3.56
N VAL A 170 -1.65 15.50 -2.98
CA VAL A 170 -3.10 15.69 -3.11
C VAL A 170 -3.52 17.07 -2.57
N ARG A 171 -2.98 17.46 -1.41
CA ARG A 171 -3.23 18.80 -0.86
C ARG A 171 -2.72 19.92 -1.77
N GLN A 172 -1.56 19.76 -2.40
CA GLN A 172 -1.05 20.73 -3.37
C GLN A 172 -1.97 20.85 -4.59
N ALA A 173 -2.45 19.72 -5.14
CA ALA A 173 -3.43 19.72 -6.22
C ALA A 173 -4.70 20.49 -5.80
N TRP A 174 -5.23 20.22 -4.60
CA TRP A 174 -6.40 20.92 -4.08
C TRP A 174 -6.16 22.44 -3.93
N LEU A 175 -5.00 22.86 -3.43
CA LEU A 175 -4.61 24.28 -3.36
C LEU A 175 -4.52 24.91 -4.75
N GLY A 176 -4.16 24.13 -5.77
CA GLY A 176 -4.16 24.50 -7.18
C GLY A 176 -5.56 24.53 -7.83
N GLY A 177 -6.62 24.18 -7.07
CA GLY A 177 -8.00 24.19 -7.54
C GLY A 177 -8.59 22.82 -7.89
N ALA A 178 -7.83 21.73 -7.70
CA ALA A 178 -8.33 20.39 -7.92
C ALA A 178 -9.57 20.07 -7.07
N ARG A 179 -10.47 19.29 -7.63
CA ARG A 179 -11.64 18.76 -6.92
C ARG A 179 -11.32 17.38 -6.38
N VAL A 180 -11.45 17.20 -5.07
CA VAL A 180 -11.21 15.93 -4.40
C VAL A 180 -12.54 15.36 -3.91
N ALA A 181 -12.78 14.08 -4.21
CA ALA A 181 -13.93 13.31 -3.74
C ALA A 181 -13.44 12.02 -3.08
N VAL A 182 -14.28 11.41 -2.22
CA VAL A 182 -13.94 10.15 -1.57
C VAL A 182 -15.07 9.12 -1.67
N ILE A 183 -14.69 7.85 -1.77
CA ILE A 183 -15.54 6.70 -1.47
C ILE A 183 -14.82 5.94 -0.35
N ASN A 184 -15.26 6.12 0.88
CA ASN A 184 -14.55 5.62 2.06
C ASN A 184 -15.50 4.99 3.08
N PRO A 185 -14.99 4.05 3.92
CA PRO A 185 -15.80 3.47 5.00
C PRO A 185 -15.93 4.38 6.22
N LEU A 186 -15.09 5.40 6.32
CA LEU A 186 -15.03 6.35 7.43
C LEU A 186 -14.86 7.78 6.91
N ASP A 187 -15.46 8.72 7.61
CA ASP A 187 -15.25 10.15 7.39
C ASP A 187 -14.00 10.60 8.15
N TRP A 188 -12.88 10.69 7.45
CA TRP A 188 -11.61 11.13 8.03
C TRP A 188 -11.40 12.63 7.86
N PRO A 189 -10.79 13.29 8.85
CA PRO A 189 -10.37 14.67 8.70
C PRO A 189 -9.17 14.77 7.77
N PHE A 190 -9.38 15.32 6.58
CA PHE A 190 -8.31 15.63 5.64
C PHE A 190 -7.76 17.05 5.86
N THR A 191 -6.58 17.32 5.30
CA THR A 191 -5.97 18.67 5.27
C THR A 191 -6.36 19.47 4.02
N PHE A 192 -7.39 19.01 3.32
CA PHE A 192 -8.02 19.60 2.13
C PHE A 192 -9.52 19.31 2.19
N GLU A 193 -10.29 20.11 1.46
CA GLU A 193 -11.74 19.88 1.36
C GLU A 193 -12.05 18.77 0.37
N THR A 194 -13.02 17.94 0.71
CA THR A 194 -13.62 16.95 -0.18
C THR A 194 -15.06 17.32 -0.50
N ARG A 195 -15.55 16.87 -1.65
CA ARG A 195 -16.92 17.15 -2.09
C ARG A 195 -17.46 15.97 -2.89
N LEU A 196 -18.78 15.77 -2.79
CA LEU A 196 -19.47 14.64 -3.42
C LEU A 196 -19.04 13.28 -2.83
N ASP A 197 -18.78 13.28 -1.53
CA ASP A 197 -18.26 12.12 -0.81
C ASP A 197 -19.33 11.03 -0.65
N ALA A 198 -18.88 9.77 -0.70
CA ALA A 198 -19.63 8.59 -0.31
C ALA A 198 -18.99 7.96 0.91
N ILE A 199 -19.54 8.21 2.07
CA ILE A 199 -19.16 7.51 3.30
C ILE A 199 -20.13 6.35 3.47
N VAL A 200 -19.67 5.13 3.16
CA VAL A 200 -20.50 3.93 3.11
C VAL A 200 -19.80 2.75 3.78
N ALA A 201 -20.59 1.82 4.31
CA ALA A 201 -20.02 0.59 4.86
C ALA A 201 -19.18 -0.15 3.80
N PRO A 202 -18.09 -0.85 4.18
CA PRO A 202 -17.15 -1.46 3.24
C PRO A 202 -17.83 -2.29 2.14
N GLN A 203 -18.84 -3.11 2.50
CA GLN A 203 -19.57 -3.95 1.55
C GLN A 203 -20.34 -3.17 0.47
N HIS A 204 -20.56 -1.87 0.65
CA HIS A 204 -21.23 -1.02 -0.34
C HIS A 204 -20.27 -0.25 -1.23
N MET A 205 -18.96 -0.20 -0.92
CA MET A 205 -17.96 0.49 -1.74
C MET A 205 -17.90 -0.02 -3.19
N PRO A 206 -17.97 -1.34 -3.49
CA PRO A 206 -18.01 -1.81 -4.88
C PRO A 206 -19.25 -1.33 -5.64
N GLY A 207 -20.41 -1.22 -4.95
CA GLY A 207 -21.64 -0.69 -5.54
C GLY A 207 -21.55 0.80 -5.88
N GLU A 208 -20.99 1.60 -4.96
CA GLU A 208 -20.75 3.03 -5.18
C GLU A 208 -19.80 3.28 -6.36
N LEU A 209 -18.70 2.51 -6.44
CA LEU A 209 -17.77 2.64 -7.55
C LEU A 209 -18.40 2.17 -8.88
N ALA A 210 -19.20 1.11 -8.87
CA ALA A 210 -19.92 0.65 -10.05
C ALA A 210 -20.94 1.69 -10.56
N ALA A 211 -21.65 2.36 -9.64
CA ALA A 211 -22.56 3.43 -9.98
C ALA A 211 -21.83 4.65 -10.59
N LEU A 212 -20.68 5.00 -10.03
CA LEU A 212 -19.83 6.04 -10.61
C LEU A 212 -19.31 5.64 -12.01
N ALA A 213 -18.80 4.41 -12.18
CA ALA A 213 -18.32 3.92 -13.47
C ALA A 213 -19.43 3.93 -14.55
N ALA A 214 -20.66 3.52 -14.17
CA ALA A 214 -21.82 3.60 -15.07
C ALA A 214 -22.19 5.06 -15.43
N ALA A 215 -22.05 6.00 -14.49
CA ALA A 215 -22.26 7.42 -14.76
C ALA A 215 -21.16 7.99 -15.66
N VAL A 216 -19.90 7.59 -15.47
CA VAL A 216 -18.77 8.00 -16.34
C VAL A 216 -18.97 7.48 -17.76
N GLU A 217 -19.38 6.23 -17.92
CA GLU A 217 -19.71 5.67 -19.23
C GLU A 217 -20.77 6.51 -19.96
N ARG A 218 -21.86 6.85 -19.27
CA ARG A 218 -22.93 7.71 -19.84
C ARG A 218 -22.41 9.10 -20.21
N ALA A 219 -21.60 9.70 -19.34
CA ALA A 219 -21.09 11.05 -19.54
C ALA A 219 -20.08 11.14 -20.69
N THR A 220 -19.21 10.13 -20.83
CA THR A 220 -18.14 10.12 -21.85
C THR A 220 -18.55 9.48 -23.16
N GLY A 221 -19.55 8.59 -23.15
CA GLY A 221 -19.91 7.74 -24.29
C GLY A 221 -18.88 6.62 -24.56
N THR A 222 -17.89 6.44 -23.68
CA THR A 222 -16.88 5.38 -23.79
C THR A 222 -17.42 4.10 -23.16
N ALA A 223 -17.60 3.06 -23.98
CA ALA A 223 -18.13 1.79 -23.49
C ALA A 223 -17.16 1.12 -22.51
N ALA A 224 -17.67 0.69 -21.38
CA ALA A 224 -16.92 -0.12 -20.43
C ALA A 224 -16.68 -1.54 -20.98
N PRO A 225 -15.64 -2.24 -20.50
CA PRO A 225 -15.38 -3.63 -20.89
C PRO A 225 -16.59 -4.55 -20.66
N ASP A 226 -16.84 -5.50 -21.58
CA ASP A 226 -17.97 -6.44 -21.50
C ASP A 226 -18.01 -7.23 -20.18
N ALA A 227 -16.86 -7.55 -19.61
CA ALA A 227 -16.76 -8.23 -18.32
C ALA A 227 -17.43 -7.45 -17.16
N LEU A 228 -17.57 -6.14 -17.28
CA LEU A 228 -18.20 -5.27 -16.28
C LEU A 228 -19.68 -4.99 -16.54
N ARG A 229 -20.24 -5.35 -17.73
CA ARG A 229 -21.62 -5.04 -18.12
C ARG A 229 -22.63 -5.37 -17.03
N ARG A 230 -22.66 -6.62 -16.57
CA ARG A 230 -23.61 -7.05 -15.53
C ARG A 230 -23.53 -6.21 -14.25
N THR A 231 -22.32 -5.81 -13.89
CA THR A 231 -22.08 -4.97 -12.72
C THR A 231 -22.60 -3.56 -12.91
N LEU A 232 -22.38 -2.97 -14.08
CA LEU A 232 -22.78 -1.61 -14.39
C LEU A 232 -24.29 -1.50 -14.67
N ASP A 233 -24.89 -2.47 -15.34
CA ASP A 233 -26.34 -2.49 -15.64
C ASP A 233 -27.19 -2.58 -14.37
N GLY A 234 -26.66 -3.21 -13.30
CA GLY A 234 -27.32 -3.29 -11.99
C GLY A 234 -26.99 -2.12 -11.04
N ALA A 235 -26.20 -1.15 -11.46
CA ALA A 235 -25.72 -0.08 -10.59
C ALA A 235 -26.78 1.02 -10.38
N ALA A 236 -27.01 1.41 -9.11
CA ALA A 236 -27.96 2.44 -8.73
C ALA A 236 -27.33 3.85 -8.84
N VAL A 237 -27.31 4.41 -10.04
CA VAL A 237 -26.80 5.76 -10.30
C VAL A 237 -27.72 6.82 -9.72
N ASN A 238 -27.13 7.81 -9.04
CA ASN A 238 -27.84 8.99 -8.51
C ASN A 238 -27.14 10.29 -8.94
N GLU A 239 -27.72 11.42 -8.58
CA GLU A 239 -27.25 12.77 -8.98
C GLU A 239 -25.78 13.01 -8.55
N ARG A 240 -25.34 12.53 -7.40
CA ARG A 240 -23.95 12.66 -6.95
C ARG A 240 -22.97 11.95 -7.91
N HIS A 241 -23.32 10.74 -8.36
CA HIS A 241 -22.50 9.99 -9.35
C HIS A 241 -22.43 10.74 -10.67
N GLU A 242 -23.54 11.32 -11.15
CA GLU A 242 -23.58 12.11 -12.38
C GLU A 242 -22.74 13.38 -12.28
N GLN A 243 -22.82 14.09 -11.16
CA GLN A 243 -22.01 15.28 -10.91
C GLN A 243 -20.51 14.94 -10.82
N LEU A 244 -20.15 13.84 -10.17
CA LEU A 244 -18.75 13.39 -10.08
C LEU A 244 -18.24 12.92 -11.45
N ALA A 245 -19.05 12.17 -12.20
CA ALA A 245 -18.72 11.73 -13.55
C ALA A 245 -18.48 12.92 -14.51
N ALA A 246 -19.31 13.95 -14.45
CA ALA A 246 -19.11 15.17 -15.22
C ALA A 246 -17.77 15.83 -14.90
N ARG A 247 -17.40 15.91 -13.62
CA ARG A 247 -16.10 16.48 -13.19
C ARG A 247 -14.92 15.66 -13.69
N LEU A 248 -15.01 14.32 -13.61
CA LEU A 248 -13.95 13.43 -14.10
C LEU A 248 -13.80 13.52 -15.62
N LYS A 249 -14.91 13.66 -16.36
CA LYS A 249 -14.91 13.86 -17.81
C LYS A 249 -14.26 15.17 -18.22
N ASP A 250 -14.56 16.26 -17.50
CA ASP A 250 -14.08 17.61 -17.83
C ASP A 250 -12.63 17.84 -17.35
N ALA A 251 -12.08 16.93 -16.57
CA ALA A 251 -10.72 16.99 -16.06
C ALA A 251 -9.71 16.66 -17.18
N GLU A 252 -8.65 17.46 -17.28
CA GLU A 252 -7.50 17.14 -18.15
C GLU A 252 -6.64 16.05 -17.52
N ARG A 253 -6.57 16.01 -16.18
CA ARG A 253 -5.73 15.12 -15.38
C ARG A 253 -6.50 14.56 -14.19
N SER A 254 -7.35 13.59 -14.47
CA SER A 254 -8.04 12.86 -13.40
C SER A 254 -7.12 11.80 -12.76
N LEU A 255 -7.29 11.58 -11.46
CA LEU A 255 -6.57 10.57 -10.69
C LEU A 255 -7.51 9.81 -9.79
N LEU A 256 -7.43 8.48 -9.81
CA LEU A 256 -8.06 7.61 -8.84
C LEU A 256 -6.97 6.95 -8.01
N LEU A 257 -7.03 7.10 -6.67
CA LEU A 257 -6.12 6.47 -5.72
C LEU A 257 -6.85 5.38 -4.93
N LEU A 258 -6.41 4.13 -5.10
CA LEU A 258 -6.86 3.01 -4.29
C LEU A 258 -6.00 2.93 -3.03
N GLY A 259 -6.62 3.09 -1.88
CA GLY A 259 -5.94 2.99 -0.59
C GLY A 259 -5.98 1.59 0.01
N GLN A 260 -5.44 1.47 1.22
CA GLN A 260 -5.32 0.18 1.90
C GLN A 260 -6.66 -0.50 2.17
N PHE A 261 -7.73 0.28 2.45
CA PHE A 261 -9.07 -0.30 2.66
C PHE A 261 -9.64 -0.90 1.38
N ALA A 262 -9.40 -0.28 0.22
CA ALA A 262 -9.80 -0.84 -1.06
C ALA A 262 -8.96 -2.09 -1.41
N MET A 263 -7.65 -2.05 -1.14
CA MET A 263 -6.74 -3.16 -1.44
C MET A 263 -6.93 -4.37 -0.51
N ALA A 264 -7.34 -4.14 0.74
CA ALA A 264 -7.66 -5.19 1.72
C ALA A 264 -9.13 -5.63 1.68
N HIS A 265 -9.92 -5.10 0.75
CA HIS A 265 -11.34 -5.43 0.64
C HIS A 265 -11.54 -6.89 0.14
N PRO A 266 -12.55 -7.65 0.63
CA PRO A 266 -12.85 -8.97 0.11
C PRO A 266 -13.17 -9.02 -1.39
N ASP A 267 -13.63 -7.91 -1.98
CA ASP A 267 -13.89 -7.73 -3.42
C ASP A 267 -12.85 -6.77 -4.05
N ALA A 268 -11.59 -6.83 -3.63
CA ALA A 268 -10.55 -5.92 -4.11
C ALA A 268 -10.29 -6.05 -5.62
N ALA A 269 -10.36 -7.27 -6.16
CA ALA A 269 -10.25 -7.50 -7.61
C ALA A 269 -11.34 -6.77 -8.39
N ARG A 270 -12.58 -6.76 -7.88
CA ARG A 270 -13.69 -6.02 -8.48
C ARG A 270 -13.50 -4.50 -8.36
N LEU A 271 -13.00 -4.01 -7.23
CA LEU A 271 -12.67 -2.59 -7.06
C LEU A 271 -11.59 -2.16 -8.06
N ARG A 272 -10.53 -2.97 -8.22
CA ARG A 272 -9.49 -2.70 -9.23
C ARG A 272 -10.00 -2.75 -10.67
N ALA A 273 -10.90 -3.66 -10.98
CA ALA A 273 -11.48 -3.77 -12.32
C ALA A 273 -12.40 -2.59 -12.67
N LEU A 274 -13.06 -1.99 -11.68
CA LEU A 274 -13.95 -0.83 -11.84
C LEU A 274 -13.18 0.50 -11.84
N ALA A 275 -11.97 0.53 -11.30
CA ALA A 275 -11.09 1.70 -11.21
C ALA A 275 -10.31 1.95 -12.49
#